data_5b6be2a9b111623e28cbc4de3f8cbef7
#
_entry.id   5b6be2a9b111623e28cbc4de3f8cbef7
#
_cell.length_a   1.000
_cell.length_b   1.000
_cell.length_c   1.000
_cell.angle_alpha   90.00
_cell.angle_beta   90.00
_cell.angle_gamma   90.00
#
_symmetry.space_group_name_H-M   'P 1'
#
loop_
_entity.id
_entity.type
_entity.pdbx_description
1 polymer ?
#
loop_
_entity_poly.entity_id
_entity_poly.type
_entity_poly.pdbx_seq_one_letter_code
_entity_poly.pdbx_strand_id
1 'polypeptide(L)'
;MPGRVRIRRAALKILRQSLAFILTLVLAFPTWGANEVVGVAVQTQSASVRQAVLAAGSTVYSGDAVTAAANGRAQVALPGGGRVDVLSNSTVRVERNAEGVQLTVERGSASFQSRPDSLVAAVMTDARIRAPKGGSVLGIVGLESPDSALVVAKIGALEVITEHDSKSILIPEGSAARITLVPEQPEQGQIGVQPAGRSRRRLAIVLLLAGGAVTAGAILAATSGSDAPATPVSPSAP
;
A
#
# COMPACT_ATOMS: atom_id res chain seq x y z
N MET A 1 17.01 -3.31 -76.45
CA MET A 1 16.53 -2.52 -75.29
C MET A 1 16.35 -3.40 -74.07
N PRO A 2 17.39 -3.66 -73.23
CA PRO A 2 17.27 -4.58 -72.04
C PRO A 2 17.23 -3.89 -70.69
N GLY A 3 17.02 -2.58 -70.60
CA GLY A 3 17.17 -1.87 -69.30
C GLY A 3 15.93 -1.87 -68.34
N ARG A 4 14.73 -2.09 -68.87
CA ARG A 4 13.48 -1.89 -68.07
C ARG A 4 13.12 -3.04 -67.09
N VAL A 5 13.66 -4.23 -67.28
CA VAL A 5 13.32 -5.40 -66.46
C VAL A 5 14.10 -5.46 -65.11
N ARG A 6 15.32 -4.89 -65.08
CA ARG A 6 16.14 -4.87 -63.86
C ARG A 6 15.61 -3.94 -62.77
N ILE A 7 15.03 -2.79 -63.16
CA ILE A 7 14.51 -1.78 -62.22
C ILE A 7 13.28 -2.31 -61.48
N ARG A 8 12.41 -3.08 -62.13
CA ARG A 8 11.21 -3.64 -61.51
C ARG A 8 11.52 -4.69 -60.43
N ARG A 9 12.61 -5.50 -60.60
CA ARG A 9 13.00 -6.51 -59.60
C ARG A 9 13.65 -5.90 -58.36
N ALA A 10 14.37 -4.79 -58.50
CA ALA A 10 14.95 -4.06 -57.38
C ALA A 10 13.86 -3.36 -56.53
N ALA A 11 12.88 -2.71 -57.20
CA ALA A 11 11.75 -2.06 -56.52
C ALA A 11 10.88 -3.08 -55.74
N LEU A 12 10.68 -4.27 -56.28
CA LEU A 12 9.89 -5.32 -55.62
C LEU A 12 10.60 -5.91 -54.38
N LYS A 13 11.95 -5.99 -54.36
CA LYS A 13 12.74 -6.39 -53.21
C LYS A 13 12.68 -5.35 -52.08
N ILE A 14 12.81 -4.06 -52.42
CA ILE A 14 12.71 -2.96 -51.45
C ILE A 14 11.31 -2.94 -50.84
N LEU A 15 10.26 -3.08 -51.63
CA LEU A 15 8.88 -3.11 -51.15
C LEU A 15 8.61 -4.30 -50.20
N ARG A 16 9.15 -5.48 -50.49
CA ARG A 16 9.04 -6.64 -49.61
C ARG A 16 9.79 -6.47 -48.30
N GLN A 17 10.99 -5.87 -48.33
CA GLN A 17 11.78 -5.60 -47.12
C GLN A 17 11.12 -4.53 -46.26
N SER A 18 10.56 -3.47 -46.85
CA SER A 18 9.83 -2.43 -46.11
C SER A 18 8.56 -2.99 -45.46
N LEU A 19 7.81 -3.84 -46.19
CA LEU A 19 6.60 -4.48 -45.67
C LEU A 19 6.93 -5.44 -44.48
N ALA A 20 8.01 -6.21 -44.58
CA ALA A 20 8.45 -7.08 -43.51
C ALA A 20 8.88 -6.30 -42.27
N PHE A 21 9.55 -5.15 -42.46
CA PHE A 21 9.99 -4.28 -41.34
C PHE A 21 8.79 -3.61 -40.65
N ILE A 22 7.78 -3.17 -41.40
CA ILE A 22 6.55 -2.61 -40.87
C ILE A 22 5.77 -3.68 -40.08
N LEU A 23 5.70 -4.90 -40.60
CA LEU A 23 4.99 -6.01 -39.98
C LEU A 23 5.68 -6.43 -38.66
N THR A 24 7.01 -6.47 -38.62
CA THR A 24 7.76 -6.74 -37.38
C THR A 24 7.63 -5.60 -36.37
N LEU A 25 7.55 -4.35 -36.81
CA LEU A 25 7.36 -3.20 -35.93
C LEU A 25 5.95 -3.22 -35.29
N VAL A 26 4.93 -3.61 -36.04
CA VAL A 26 3.55 -3.73 -35.52
C VAL A 26 3.40 -4.87 -34.53
N LEU A 27 4.13 -5.98 -34.72
CA LEU A 27 4.15 -7.12 -33.78
C LEU A 27 5.01 -6.86 -32.52
N ALA A 28 5.88 -5.86 -32.55
CA ALA A 28 6.72 -5.49 -31.42
C ALA A 28 6.06 -4.48 -30.46
N PHE A 29 4.82 -4.03 -30.74
CA PHE A 29 4.08 -3.28 -29.71
C PHE A 29 3.85 -4.21 -28.53
N PRO A 30 4.34 -3.82 -27.31
CA PRO A 30 4.05 -4.59 -26.12
C PRO A 30 2.54 -4.72 -26.03
N THR A 31 2.05 -5.94 -25.99
CA THR A 31 0.65 -6.21 -25.65
C THR A 31 0.41 -5.47 -24.32
N TRP A 32 -0.38 -4.43 -24.36
CA TRP A 32 -0.79 -3.69 -23.17
C TRP A 32 -1.32 -4.75 -22.23
N GLY A 33 -0.56 -4.97 -21.12
CA GLY A 33 -0.74 -6.11 -20.26
C GLY A 33 -2.20 -6.23 -19.88
N ALA A 34 -2.77 -7.40 -20.11
CA ALA A 34 -4.08 -7.74 -19.60
C ALA A 34 -4.05 -7.42 -18.10
N ASN A 35 -4.92 -6.52 -17.64
CA ASN A 35 -4.98 -6.17 -16.22
C ASN A 35 -5.15 -7.46 -15.42
N GLU A 36 -4.21 -7.74 -14.52
CA GLU A 36 -4.21 -8.96 -13.72
C GLU A 36 -5.45 -8.99 -12.82
N VAL A 37 -6.13 -10.13 -12.78
CA VAL A 37 -7.30 -10.32 -11.93
C VAL A 37 -6.86 -10.36 -10.46
N VAL A 38 -7.41 -9.49 -9.64
CA VAL A 38 -7.19 -9.47 -8.20
C VAL A 38 -8.22 -10.33 -7.49
N GLY A 39 -9.49 -10.25 -7.88
CA GLY A 39 -10.56 -10.99 -7.22
C GLY A 39 -11.92 -10.77 -7.86
N VAL A 40 -12.96 -11.22 -7.17
CA VAL A 40 -14.35 -11.09 -7.60
C VAL A 40 -15.16 -10.41 -6.50
N ALA A 41 -15.99 -9.44 -6.88
CA ALA A 41 -16.92 -8.79 -5.98
C ALA A 41 -18.04 -9.79 -5.62
N VAL A 42 -18.16 -10.15 -4.35
CA VAL A 42 -19.15 -11.15 -3.90
C VAL A 42 -20.37 -10.50 -3.26
N GLN A 43 -20.20 -9.33 -2.68
CA GLN A 43 -21.28 -8.53 -2.10
C GLN A 43 -21.03 -7.06 -2.40
N THR A 44 -22.06 -6.38 -2.90
CA THR A 44 -21.97 -4.98 -3.27
C THR A 44 -23.26 -4.26 -2.92
N GLN A 45 -23.11 -3.07 -2.38
CA GLN A 45 -24.20 -2.15 -2.12
C GLN A 45 -23.69 -0.74 -2.37
N SER A 46 -24.32 0.01 -3.26
CA SER A 46 -23.93 1.38 -3.58
C SER A 46 -22.42 1.55 -3.76
N ALA A 47 -21.82 0.65 -4.55
CA ALA A 47 -20.39 0.62 -4.83
C ALA A 47 -20.13 0.77 -6.33
N SER A 48 -18.95 1.30 -6.66
CA SER A 48 -18.52 1.51 -8.04
C SER A 48 -17.04 1.18 -8.21
N VAL A 49 -16.66 0.84 -9.43
CA VAL A 49 -15.27 0.71 -9.88
C VAL A 49 -15.14 1.43 -11.22
N ARG A 50 -14.08 2.22 -11.41
CA ARG A 50 -13.90 3.01 -12.65
C ARG A 50 -15.15 3.82 -13.03
N GLN A 51 -15.87 4.38 -12.05
CA GLN A 51 -17.12 5.13 -12.22
C GLN A 51 -18.33 4.29 -12.70
N ALA A 52 -18.17 2.98 -12.93
CA ALA A 52 -19.26 2.06 -13.25
C ALA A 52 -19.78 1.41 -11.96
N VAL A 53 -21.08 1.08 -11.92
CA VAL A 53 -21.66 0.34 -10.79
C VAL A 53 -20.99 -1.01 -10.67
N LEU A 54 -20.51 -1.32 -9.46
CA LEU A 54 -19.93 -2.61 -9.15
C LEU A 54 -21.05 -3.58 -8.77
N ALA A 55 -21.29 -4.58 -9.59
CA ALA A 55 -22.26 -5.65 -9.32
C ALA A 55 -21.58 -6.86 -8.67
N ALA A 56 -22.34 -7.64 -7.91
CA ALA A 56 -21.87 -8.95 -7.45
C ALA A 56 -21.56 -9.85 -8.65
N GLY A 57 -20.46 -10.60 -8.58
CA GLY A 57 -19.92 -11.38 -9.68
C GLY A 57 -18.96 -10.61 -10.60
N SER A 58 -18.83 -9.28 -10.47
CA SER A 58 -17.88 -8.48 -11.26
C SER A 58 -16.44 -8.81 -10.88
N THR A 59 -15.58 -8.91 -11.89
CA THR A 59 -14.14 -9.06 -11.70
C THR A 59 -13.49 -7.73 -11.34
N VAL A 60 -12.61 -7.74 -10.34
CA VAL A 60 -11.78 -6.61 -9.93
C VAL A 60 -10.36 -6.87 -10.42
N TYR A 61 -9.78 -5.90 -11.09
CA TYR A 61 -8.46 -5.97 -11.70
C TYR A 61 -7.42 -5.18 -10.90
N SER A 62 -6.16 -5.50 -11.14
CA SER A 62 -5.05 -4.75 -10.57
C SER A 62 -5.07 -3.29 -11.02
N GLY A 63 -4.93 -2.37 -10.08
CA GLY A 63 -5.06 -0.93 -10.28
C GLY A 63 -6.48 -0.37 -10.17
N ASP A 64 -7.48 -1.22 -9.97
CA ASP A 64 -8.86 -0.75 -9.77
C ASP A 64 -9.03 -0.03 -8.44
N ALA A 65 -9.71 1.12 -8.48
CA ALA A 65 -10.18 1.83 -7.31
C ALA A 65 -11.65 1.49 -7.07
N VAL A 66 -11.92 0.77 -5.98
CA VAL A 66 -13.27 0.41 -5.54
C VAL A 66 -13.76 1.49 -4.58
N THR A 67 -14.88 2.11 -4.91
CA THR A 67 -15.50 3.17 -4.10
C THR A 67 -16.85 2.71 -3.56
N ALA A 68 -17.06 2.85 -2.26
CA ALA A 68 -18.33 2.65 -1.58
C ALA A 68 -18.91 4.01 -1.16
N ALA A 69 -20.17 4.27 -1.51
CA ALA A 69 -20.88 5.49 -1.14
C ALA A 69 -21.19 5.54 0.37
N ALA A 70 -21.88 6.59 0.84
CA ALA A 70 -22.20 6.82 2.26
C ALA A 70 -22.86 5.63 2.96
N ASN A 71 -23.78 4.94 2.27
CA ASN A 71 -24.45 3.73 2.76
C ASN A 71 -24.00 2.49 1.97
N GLY A 72 -22.82 2.59 1.35
CA GLY A 72 -22.29 1.56 0.48
C GLY A 72 -21.38 0.58 1.21
N ARG A 73 -21.17 -0.56 0.56
CA ARG A 73 -20.17 -1.56 0.93
C ARG A 73 -19.80 -2.38 -0.29
N ALA A 74 -18.55 -2.76 -0.41
CA ALA A 74 -18.14 -3.76 -1.38
C ALA A 74 -17.26 -4.80 -0.71
N GLN A 75 -17.52 -6.07 -1.00
CA GLN A 75 -16.70 -7.19 -0.56
C GLN A 75 -16.10 -7.87 -1.77
N VAL A 76 -14.79 -7.99 -1.80
CA VAL A 76 -14.02 -8.63 -2.85
C VAL A 76 -13.39 -9.90 -2.28
N ALA A 77 -13.75 -11.05 -2.85
CA ALA A 77 -13.11 -12.31 -2.56
C ALA A 77 -11.83 -12.43 -3.39
N LEU A 78 -10.73 -12.81 -2.74
CA LEU A 78 -9.43 -13.00 -3.36
C LEU A 78 -9.13 -14.48 -3.55
N PRO A 79 -8.32 -14.85 -4.54
CA PRO A 79 -7.80 -16.21 -4.66
C PRO A 79 -7.10 -16.65 -3.38
N GLY A 80 -7.20 -17.95 -3.02
CA GLY A 80 -6.61 -18.47 -1.78
C GLY A 80 -7.41 -18.16 -0.51
N GLY A 81 -8.62 -17.59 -0.62
CA GLY A 81 -9.55 -17.35 0.48
C GLY A 81 -9.31 -16.08 1.29
N GLY A 82 -8.48 -15.18 0.80
CA GLY A 82 -8.39 -13.81 1.30
C GLY A 82 -9.65 -13.00 0.96
N ARG A 83 -9.82 -11.87 1.63
CA ARG A 83 -10.97 -11.00 1.43
C ARG A 83 -10.64 -9.55 1.72
N VAL A 84 -11.26 -8.67 0.97
CA VAL A 84 -11.23 -7.22 1.18
C VAL A 84 -12.65 -6.69 1.29
N ASP A 85 -12.93 -5.94 2.32
CA ASP A 85 -14.20 -5.24 2.49
C ASP A 85 -13.93 -3.73 2.43
N VAL A 86 -14.49 -3.04 1.46
CA VAL A 86 -14.50 -1.58 1.36
C VAL A 86 -15.71 -1.07 2.13
N LEU A 87 -15.47 -0.29 3.18
CA LEU A 87 -16.53 0.20 4.07
C LEU A 87 -17.18 1.47 3.49
N SER A 88 -18.25 1.95 4.15
CA SER A 88 -18.96 3.14 3.70
C SER A 88 -18.07 4.38 3.63
N ASN A 89 -18.35 5.28 2.68
CA ASN A 89 -17.58 6.50 2.41
C ASN A 89 -16.09 6.25 2.11
N SER A 90 -15.75 5.09 1.53
CA SER A 90 -14.37 4.68 1.35
C SER A 90 -14.01 4.48 -0.12
N THR A 91 -12.76 4.76 -0.42
CA THR A 91 -12.14 4.45 -1.72
C THR A 91 -10.85 3.69 -1.46
N VAL A 92 -10.74 2.51 -2.05
CA VAL A 92 -9.62 1.60 -1.87
C VAL A 92 -9.12 1.16 -3.24
N ARG A 93 -7.86 1.39 -3.52
CA ARG A 93 -7.18 0.86 -4.70
C ARG A 93 -6.62 -0.52 -4.38
N VAL A 94 -6.83 -1.45 -5.29
CA VAL A 94 -6.41 -2.84 -5.13
C VAL A 94 -5.40 -3.16 -6.21
N GLU A 95 -4.24 -3.65 -5.82
CA GLU A 95 -3.16 -3.99 -6.75
C GLU A 95 -2.63 -5.38 -6.43
N ARG A 96 -2.26 -6.13 -7.46
CA ARG A 96 -1.55 -7.40 -7.30
C ARG A 96 -0.08 -7.20 -7.59
N ASN A 97 0.76 -7.74 -6.74
CA ASN A 97 2.21 -7.77 -6.93
C ASN A 97 2.76 -9.18 -6.62
N ALA A 98 4.07 -9.35 -6.72
CA ALA A 98 4.72 -10.64 -6.46
C ALA A 98 4.55 -11.16 -5.02
N GLU A 99 4.26 -10.27 -4.06
CA GLU A 99 4.07 -10.62 -2.64
C GLU A 99 2.60 -10.91 -2.29
N GLY A 100 1.65 -10.66 -3.21
CA GLY A 100 0.22 -10.86 -2.97
C GLY A 100 -0.64 -9.69 -3.41
N VAL A 101 -1.68 -9.38 -2.65
CA VAL A 101 -2.58 -8.26 -2.93
C VAL A 101 -2.24 -7.09 -2.00
N GLN A 102 -2.05 -5.93 -2.59
CA GLN A 102 -1.81 -4.68 -1.91
C GLN A 102 -3.07 -3.80 -1.97
N LEU A 103 -3.43 -3.24 -0.84
CA LEU A 103 -4.55 -2.31 -0.67
C LEU A 103 -4.01 -0.93 -0.35
N THR A 104 -4.36 0.06 -1.12
CA THR A 104 -4.11 1.47 -0.79
C THR A 104 -5.42 2.14 -0.42
N VAL A 105 -5.57 2.52 0.84
CA VAL A 105 -6.75 3.25 1.29
C VAL A 105 -6.58 4.72 0.92
N GLU A 106 -7.31 5.19 -0.09
CA GLU A 106 -7.27 6.58 -0.54
C GLU A 106 -8.17 7.48 0.31
N ARG A 107 -9.26 6.91 0.84
CA ARG A 107 -10.22 7.61 1.71
C ARG A 107 -11.03 6.61 2.52
N GLY A 108 -11.41 7.00 3.75
CA GLY A 108 -12.26 6.19 4.62
C GLY A 108 -11.56 4.97 5.18
N SER A 109 -12.18 3.80 5.12
CA SER A 109 -11.67 2.60 5.77
C SER A 109 -11.93 1.33 4.99
N ALA A 110 -11.07 0.34 5.19
CA ALA A 110 -11.18 -0.99 4.65
C ALA A 110 -10.89 -2.05 5.73
N SER A 111 -11.53 -3.19 5.61
CA SER A 111 -11.17 -4.39 6.34
C SER A 111 -10.53 -5.38 5.38
N PHE A 112 -9.54 -6.10 5.81
CA PHE A 112 -8.92 -7.14 5.01
C PHE A 112 -8.66 -8.39 5.82
N GLN A 113 -8.84 -9.53 5.16
CA GLN A 113 -8.47 -10.83 5.68
C GLN A 113 -7.33 -11.40 4.85
N SER A 114 -6.18 -11.62 5.49
CA SER A 114 -5.04 -12.31 4.90
C SER A 114 -4.97 -13.74 5.41
N ARG A 115 -4.55 -14.66 4.54
CA ARG A 115 -4.28 -16.08 4.84
C ARG A 115 -2.92 -16.45 4.27
N PRO A 116 -2.29 -17.56 4.69
CA PRO A 116 -1.00 -17.99 4.15
C PRO A 116 -0.98 -18.10 2.62
N ASP A 117 -2.09 -18.58 2.02
CA ASP A 117 -2.24 -18.76 0.58
C ASP A 117 -2.81 -17.53 -0.14
N SER A 118 -3.15 -16.48 0.60
CA SER A 118 -3.71 -15.22 0.06
C SER A 118 -3.23 -14.06 0.90
N LEU A 119 -1.99 -13.64 0.64
CA LEU A 119 -1.36 -12.55 1.36
C LEU A 119 -2.01 -11.22 0.97
N VAL A 120 -2.42 -10.46 1.96
CA VAL A 120 -2.97 -9.12 1.81
C VAL A 120 -2.18 -8.16 2.68
N ALA A 121 -1.72 -7.07 2.09
CA ALA A 121 -1.09 -5.98 2.81
C ALA A 121 -1.84 -4.68 2.55
N ALA A 122 -2.08 -3.89 3.58
CA ALA A 122 -2.56 -2.52 3.41
C ALA A 122 -1.37 -1.57 3.40
N VAL A 123 -1.41 -0.62 2.48
CA VAL A 123 -0.39 0.44 2.36
C VAL A 123 -1.05 1.77 2.60
N MET A 124 -0.43 2.57 3.42
CA MET A 124 -0.86 3.93 3.71
C MET A 124 0.37 4.80 3.86
N THR A 125 0.41 5.87 3.09
CA THR A 125 1.51 6.84 3.10
C THR A 125 2.88 6.14 3.03
N ASP A 126 3.60 5.97 4.15
CA ASP A 126 4.93 5.35 4.21
C ASP A 126 4.94 4.07 5.09
N ALA A 127 3.77 3.49 5.37
CA ALA A 127 3.62 2.32 6.20
C ALA A 127 2.92 1.18 5.46
N ARG A 128 3.49 -0.02 5.57
CA ARG A 128 2.89 -1.27 5.10
C ARG A 128 2.41 -2.08 6.29
N ILE A 129 1.15 -2.48 6.26
CA ILE A 129 0.48 -3.26 7.30
C ILE A 129 0.16 -4.63 6.71
N ARG A 130 0.66 -5.68 7.34
CA ARG A 130 0.49 -7.06 6.85
C ARG A 130 0.37 -8.07 7.98
N ALA A 131 0.02 -9.30 7.63
CA ALA A 131 0.17 -10.44 8.53
C ALA A 131 1.65 -10.74 8.77
N PRO A 132 2.06 -11.11 9.98
CA PRO A 132 3.33 -11.78 10.20
C PRO A 132 3.43 -13.05 9.35
N LYS A 133 4.65 -13.50 9.04
CA LYS A 133 4.87 -14.67 8.18
C LYS A 133 4.09 -15.90 8.69
N GLY A 134 3.32 -16.51 7.79
CA GLY A 134 2.51 -17.71 8.08
C GLY A 134 1.25 -17.45 8.91
N GLY A 135 0.93 -16.20 9.23
CA GLY A 135 -0.23 -15.85 10.01
C GLY A 135 -1.50 -15.62 9.18
N SER A 136 -2.64 -15.95 9.77
CA SER A 136 -3.95 -15.47 9.28
C SER A 136 -4.37 -14.28 10.11
N VAL A 137 -4.83 -13.21 9.46
CA VAL A 137 -5.26 -12.00 10.16
C VAL A 137 -6.56 -11.46 9.58
N LEU A 138 -7.31 -10.77 10.43
CA LEU A 138 -8.39 -9.86 10.06
C LEU A 138 -8.03 -8.49 10.61
N GLY A 139 -7.70 -7.56 9.72
CA GLY A 139 -7.35 -6.19 10.04
C GLY A 139 -8.37 -5.18 9.52
N ILE A 140 -8.45 -4.05 10.19
CA ILE A 140 -9.16 -2.87 9.72
C ILE A 140 -8.17 -1.73 9.65
N VAL A 141 -8.22 -0.98 8.55
CA VAL A 141 -7.38 0.18 8.33
C VAL A 141 -8.29 1.33 7.93
N GLY A 142 -8.16 2.46 8.60
CA GLY A 142 -8.93 3.66 8.33
C GLY A 142 -8.07 4.90 8.31
N LEU A 143 -8.21 5.75 7.28
CA LEU A 143 -7.60 7.07 7.23
C LEU A 143 -8.44 8.03 8.07
N GLU A 144 -7.84 8.62 9.10
CA GLU A 144 -8.44 9.72 9.89
C GLU A 144 -8.13 11.07 9.26
N SER A 145 -6.93 11.19 8.69
CA SER A 145 -6.45 12.37 7.95
C SER A 145 -5.38 11.93 6.93
N PRO A 146 -4.91 12.80 6.03
CA PRO A 146 -3.83 12.45 5.10
C PRO A 146 -2.55 11.96 5.78
N ASP A 147 -2.31 12.40 7.01
CA ASP A 147 -1.10 12.08 7.78
C ASP A 147 -1.39 11.15 8.98
N SER A 148 -2.63 10.67 9.15
CA SER A 148 -2.99 9.83 10.29
C SER A 148 -3.94 8.72 9.91
N ALA A 149 -3.69 7.54 10.42
CA ALA A 149 -4.50 6.36 10.21
C ALA A 149 -4.67 5.52 11.47
N LEU A 150 -5.82 4.88 11.58
CA LEU A 150 -6.13 3.91 12.61
C LEU A 150 -6.02 2.50 12.03
N VAL A 151 -5.27 1.65 12.70
CA VAL A 151 -5.10 0.23 12.36
C VAL A 151 -5.60 -0.61 13.52
N VAL A 152 -6.47 -1.55 13.23
CA VAL A 152 -7.06 -2.45 14.26
C VAL A 152 -6.80 -3.90 13.87
N ALA A 153 -6.18 -4.66 14.75
CA ALA A 153 -6.00 -6.10 14.65
C ALA A 153 -7.18 -6.82 15.29
N LYS A 154 -8.14 -7.29 14.49
CA LYS A 154 -9.35 -7.98 15.00
C LYS A 154 -9.10 -9.45 15.33
N ILE A 155 -8.39 -10.14 14.46
CA ILE A 155 -8.02 -11.55 14.59
C ILE A 155 -6.56 -11.66 14.16
N GLY A 156 -5.73 -12.29 14.99
CA GLY A 156 -4.30 -12.39 14.77
C GLY A 156 -3.58 -11.05 14.94
N ALA A 157 -2.27 -11.08 14.98
CA ALA A 157 -1.45 -9.90 15.09
C ALA A 157 -1.18 -9.27 13.74
N LEU A 158 -1.04 -7.95 13.67
CA LEU A 158 -0.62 -7.20 12.49
C LEU A 158 0.81 -6.68 12.65
N GLU A 159 1.59 -6.77 11.60
CA GLU A 159 2.92 -6.18 11.50
C GLU A 159 2.84 -4.89 10.70
N VAL A 160 3.30 -3.79 11.28
CA VAL A 160 3.44 -2.50 10.61
C VAL A 160 4.91 -2.29 10.31
N ILE A 161 5.24 -2.15 9.03
CA ILE A 161 6.60 -1.93 8.54
C ILE A 161 6.66 -0.54 7.96
N THR A 162 7.65 0.25 8.37
CA THR A 162 7.90 1.58 7.81
C THR A 162 8.92 1.49 6.69
N GLU A 163 8.67 2.16 5.58
CA GLU A 163 9.57 2.10 4.42
C GLU A 163 10.95 2.72 4.72
N HIS A 164 11.00 3.71 5.62
CA HIS A 164 12.23 4.45 5.90
C HIS A 164 13.16 3.78 6.92
N ASP A 165 12.64 3.07 7.92
CA ASP A 165 13.45 2.57 9.04
C ASP A 165 13.62 1.06 9.05
N SER A 166 12.95 0.32 8.17
CA SER A 166 12.90 -1.15 8.17
C SER A 166 12.53 -1.74 9.55
N LYS A 167 12.03 -0.91 10.46
CA LYS A 167 11.54 -1.33 11.77
C LYS A 167 10.14 -1.88 11.62
N SER A 168 9.89 -3.03 12.20
CA SER A 168 8.55 -3.57 12.30
C SER A 168 8.01 -3.41 13.70
N ILE A 169 6.73 -3.04 13.81
CA ILE A 169 6.00 -2.94 15.06
C ILE A 169 4.84 -3.93 14.99
N LEU A 170 4.72 -4.77 16.02
CA LEU A 170 3.65 -5.74 16.10
C LEU A 170 2.46 -5.13 16.87
N ILE A 171 1.29 -5.15 16.23
CA ILE A 171 0.01 -4.82 16.87
C ILE A 171 -0.64 -6.14 17.28
N PRO A 172 -0.78 -6.42 18.59
CA PRO A 172 -1.39 -7.67 19.06
C PRO A 172 -2.87 -7.78 18.66
N GLU A 173 -3.38 -8.99 18.60
CA GLU A 173 -4.81 -9.26 18.44
C GLU A 173 -5.65 -8.49 19.46
N GLY A 174 -6.78 -7.97 19.03
CA GLY A 174 -7.69 -7.17 19.86
C GLY A 174 -7.20 -5.74 20.12
N SER A 175 -6.05 -5.35 19.59
CA SER A 175 -5.47 -4.01 19.81
C SER A 175 -5.66 -3.11 18.61
N ALA A 176 -5.54 -1.80 18.85
CA ALA A 176 -5.51 -0.79 17.82
C ALA A 176 -4.25 0.06 17.95
N ALA A 177 -3.77 0.59 16.84
CA ALA A 177 -2.68 1.53 16.80
C ALA A 177 -3.03 2.72 15.92
N ARG A 178 -2.73 3.92 16.37
CA ARG A 178 -2.76 5.13 15.54
C ARG A 178 -1.36 5.35 14.97
N ILE A 179 -1.31 5.45 13.66
CA ILE A 179 -0.10 5.75 12.89
C ILE A 179 -0.18 7.19 12.45
N THR A 180 0.77 8.03 12.85
CA THR A 180 0.79 9.45 12.49
C THR A 180 2.14 9.81 11.89
N LEU A 181 2.14 10.48 10.76
CA LEU A 181 3.32 11.07 10.16
C LEU A 181 3.58 12.43 10.82
N VAL A 182 4.65 12.51 11.56
CA VAL A 182 5.07 13.76 12.21
C VAL A 182 6.14 14.41 11.32
N PRO A 183 5.96 15.68 10.89
CA PRO A 183 7.04 16.38 10.23
C PRO A 183 8.23 16.48 11.19
N GLU A 184 9.42 16.18 10.69
CA GLU A 184 10.65 16.34 11.47
C GLU A 184 10.83 17.83 11.77
N GLN A 185 10.62 18.23 13.02
CA GLN A 185 10.94 19.59 13.45
C GLN A 185 12.47 19.74 13.35
N PRO A 186 12.97 20.79 12.64
CA PRO A 186 14.40 21.06 12.69
C PRO A 186 14.77 21.34 14.14
N GLU A 187 15.75 20.62 14.64
CA GLU A 187 16.33 20.89 15.96
C GLU A 187 16.78 22.35 15.97
N GLN A 188 16.16 23.16 16.82
CA GLN A 188 16.55 24.56 17.04
C GLN A 188 17.95 24.58 17.66
N GLY A 189 19.00 24.65 16.84
CA GLY A 189 20.35 24.71 17.37
C GLY A 189 21.51 24.76 16.39
N GLN A 190 21.28 24.64 15.08
CA GLN A 190 22.39 24.79 14.13
C GLN A 190 22.11 25.86 13.09
N ILE A 191 22.76 27.01 13.26
CA ILE A 191 22.92 28.05 12.24
C ILE A 191 23.89 27.47 11.20
N GLY A 192 23.39 26.63 10.32
CA GLY A 192 24.11 26.08 9.16
C GLY A 192 23.23 26.21 7.93
N VAL A 193 23.79 26.74 6.85
CA VAL A 193 23.13 26.85 5.55
C VAL A 193 22.67 25.44 5.13
N GLN A 194 21.37 25.16 5.26
CA GLN A 194 20.79 23.90 4.79
C GLN A 194 20.59 23.96 3.27
N PRO A 195 21.10 22.99 2.51
CA PRO A 195 20.62 22.78 1.15
C PRO A 195 19.14 22.37 1.23
N ALA A 196 18.30 22.87 0.33
CA ALA A 196 16.89 22.55 0.22
C ALA A 196 16.69 21.03 0.02
N GLY A 197 16.66 20.30 1.12
CA GLY A 197 16.48 18.85 1.19
C GLY A 197 15.06 18.53 1.62
N ARG A 198 14.48 17.50 1.01
CA ARG A 198 13.16 16.93 1.30
C ARG A 198 12.97 16.82 2.81
N SER A 199 11.92 17.44 3.33
CA SER A 199 11.54 17.32 4.75
C SER A 199 11.36 15.83 5.07
N ARG A 200 12.20 15.29 5.94
CA ARG A 200 12.04 13.92 6.44
C ARG A 200 10.84 13.90 7.36
N ARG A 201 9.88 13.04 7.08
CA ARG A 201 8.75 12.80 7.96
C ARG A 201 9.09 11.63 8.87
N ARG A 202 8.85 11.76 10.16
CA ARG A 202 9.00 10.65 11.12
C ARG A 202 7.64 10.02 11.37
N LEU A 203 7.60 8.71 11.46
CA LEU A 203 6.40 7.98 11.77
C LEU A 203 6.29 7.82 13.30
N ALA A 204 5.20 8.33 13.86
CA ALA A 204 4.84 8.10 15.25
C ALA A 204 3.71 7.07 15.32
N ILE A 205 3.91 6.01 16.10
CA ILE A 205 2.91 4.97 16.32
C ILE A 205 2.50 5.00 17.79
N VAL A 206 1.22 5.25 18.03
CA VAL A 206 0.61 5.21 19.36
C VAL A 206 -0.24 3.96 19.45
N LEU A 207 0.16 2.99 20.26
CA LEU A 207 -0.60 1.77 20.51
C LEU A 207 -1.76 2.08 21.45
N LEU A 208 -2.99 1.84 21.01
CA LEU A 208 -4.20 1.95 21.80
C LEU A 208 -4.61 0.56 22.27
N LEU A 209 -4.37 0.24 23.54
CA LEU A 209 -4.82 -1.04 24.11
C LEU A 209 -6.32 -0.95 24.40
N ALA A 210 -7.11 -1.80 23.78
CA ALA A 210 -8.52 -1.95 24.08
C ALA A 210 -8.68 -2.73 25.40
N GLY A 211 -8.79 -2.01 26.52
CA GLY A 211 -9.01 -2.62 27.82
C GLY A 211 -8.54 -1.72 28.95
N GLY A 212 -9.38 -0.78 29.39
CA GLY A 212 -9.39 -0.07 30.65
C GLY A 212 -8.05 0.35 31.26
N ALA A 213 -7.73 1.57 31.12
CA ALA A 213 -6.81 2.48 31.78
C ALA A 213 -5.89 3.15 30.74
N VAL A 214 -6.14 4.41 30.50
CA VAL A 214 -5.21 5.29 29.79
C VAL A 214 -3.97 5.43 30.68
N THR A 215 -3.03 4.51 30.56
CA THR A 215 -1.67 4.77 31.03
C THR A 215 -0.97 5.54 29.92
N ALA A 216 -0.41 6.68 30.31
CA ALA A 216 0.29 7.63 29.46
C ALA A 216 1.14 6.92 28.40
N GLY A 217 0.84 7.23 27.14
CA GLY A 217 1.48 6.62 25.98
C GLY A 217 2.98 6.79 26.03
N ALA A 218 3.71 5.69 26.00
CA ALA A 218 5.12 5.71 25.68
C ALA A 218 5.26 6.18 24.23
N ILE A 219 5.61 7.43 24.02
CA ILE A 219 6.09 7.94 22.75
C ILE A 219 7.45 7.28 22.56
N LEU A 220 7.50 6.18 21.81
CA LEU A 220 8.74 5.63 21.31
C LEU A 220 9.25 6.51 20.18
N ALA A 221 9.74 7.70 20.54
CA ALA A 221 10.63 8.43 19.68
C ALA A 221 11.94 7.64 19.64
N ALA A 222 12.22 6.97 18.54
CA ALA A 222 13.52 6.35 18.31
C ALA A 222 14.54 7.47 18.08
N THR A 223 15.09 8.02 19.18
CA THR A 223 16.30 8.80 19.14
C THR A 223 17.46 7.82 19.08
N SER A 224 18.11 7.71 17.95
CA SER A 224 19.45 7.16 17.85
C SER A 224 20.43 8.18 18.46
N GLY A 225 20.67 8.05 19.76
CA GLY A 225 21.68 8.76 20.49
C GLY A 225 22.21 7.81 21.54
N SER A 226 23.40 7.26 21.31
CA SER A 226 24.20 6.59 22.31
C SER A 226 24.69 7.62 23.31
N ASP A 227 24.05 7.72 24.48
CA ASP A 227 24.66 8.34 25.64
C ASP A 227 24.48 7.39 26.84
N ALA A 228 25.60 6.96 27.34
CA ALA A 228 25.72 6.14 28.56
C ALA A 228 25.10 6.87 29.74
N PRO A 229 24.44 6.16 30.68
CA PRO A 229 23.89 6.79 31.86
C PRO A 229 25.00 7.30 32.76
N ALA A 230 24.98 8.60 33.02
CA ALA A 230 25.82 9.21 34.01
C ALA A 230 25.48 8.62 35.42
N THR A 231 26.45 8.03 36.07
CA THR A 231 26.36 7.56 37.46
C THR A 231 26.06 8.73 38.40
N PRO A 232 25.06 8.65 39.28
CA PRO A 232 24.84 9.69 40.28
C PRO A 232 25.94 9.70 41.30
N VAL A 233 26.61 10.84 41.47
CA VAL A 233 27.58 11.09 42.53
C VAL A 233 26.79 11.40 43.78
N SER A 234 26.96 10.54 44.81
CA SER A 234 26.42 10.81 46.15
C SER A 234 27.13 12.00 46.78
N PRO A 235 26.42 12.98 47.38
CA PRO A 235 27.05 14.00 48.17
C PRO A 235 27.51 13.43 49.52
N SER A 236 28.79 13.56 49.82
CA SER A 236 29.33 13.32 51.18
C SER A 236 28.81 14.38 52.13
N ALA A 237 28.17 13.95 53.18
CA ALA A 237 27.81 14.81 54.31
C ALA A 237 29.01 14.98 55.26
N PRO A 238 29.10 16.13 56.00
CA PRO A 238 30.20 16.44 56.90
C PRO A 238 30.22 15.62 58.20
#